data_ce90d6dba943f48a89d0dfb4e5e7bc81
#
_entry.id   ce90d6dba943f48a89d0dfb4e5e7bc81
#
_cell.length_a   1.000
_cell.length_b   1.000
_cell.length_c   1.000
_cell.angle_alpha   90.00
_cell.angle_beta   90.00
_cell.angle_gamma   90.00
#
_symmetry.space_group_name_H-M   'P 1'
#
loop_
_entity.id
_entity.type
_entity.pdbx_description
1 polymer ?
#
loop_
_entity_poly.entity_id
_entity_poly.type
_entity_poly.pdbx_seq_one_letter_code
_entity_poly.pdbx_strand_id
1 'polypeptide(L)'
;MELVHMAFQDGVFAEEAPCRALFLILKGVGDNRVIGLVEVVWKAVELILNCRFTASITYHDSLHGFQAVRGTGTATLEVKLLQQLAAMREEVLYVIFLDLTKAYDALDRSRCLDILEGYGVGPGARKLLSNY
;
A
#
# COMPACT_ATOMS: atom_id res chain seq x y z
N MET A 1 -0.51 -1.91 25.95
CA MET A 1 -1.70 -2.43 25.22
C MET A 1 -2.91 -1.50 25.30
N GLU A 2 -3.13 -0.81 26.41
CA GLU A 2 -4.24 0.16 26.57
C GLU A 2 -4.23 1.31 25.57
N LEU A 3 -3.08 1.95 25.33
CA LEU A 3 -2.93 3.06 24.39
C LEU A 3 -3.34 2.70 22.96
N VAL A 4 -2.98 1.50 22.51
CA VAL A 4 -3.35 1.00 21.17
C VAL A 4 -4.86 0.74 21.10
N HIS A 5 -5.45 0.24 22.18
CA HIS A 5 -6.89 -0.01 22.26
C HIS A 5 -7.70 1.28 22.23
N MET A 6 -7.27 2.31 23.00
CA MET A 6 -7.86 3.64 22.97
C MET A 6 -7.77 4.30 21.59
N ALA A 7 -6.61 4.20 20.92
CA ALA A 7 -6.44 4.72 19.57
C ALA A 7 -7.41 4.11 18.56
N PHE A 8 -7.73 2.82 18.71
CA PHE A 8 -8.68 2.13 17.83
C PHE A 8 -10.14 2.43 18.16
N GLN A 9 -10.47 2.69 19.42
CA GLN A 9 -11.86 2.99 19.83
C GLN A 9 -12.22 4.46 19.57
N ASP A 10 -11.35 5.40 19.92
CA ASP A 10 -11.66 6.82 19.88
C ASP A 10 -11.17 7.51 18.62
N GLY A 11 -10.33 6.83 17.83
CA GLY A 11 -9.70 7.41 16.64
C GLY A 11 -8.81 8.61 16.95
N VAL A 12 -8.40 8.74 18.20
CA VAL A 12 -7.60 9.87 18.71
C VAL A 12 -6.27 9.32 19.18
N PHE A 13 -5.25 9.47 18.37
CA PHE A 13 -3.90 9.62 18.88
C PHE A 13 -3.65 11.11 19.05
N ALA A 14 -3.01 11.47 20.17
CA ALA A 14 -2.74 12.83 20.59
C ALA A 14 -2.64 13.85 19.44
N GLU A 15 -3.19 15.04 19.61
CA GLU A 15 -3.28 16.13 18.63
C GLU A 15 -1.95 16.54 17.97
N GLU A 16 -0.84 15.98 18.40
CA GLU A 16 0.47 16.16 17.78
C GLU A 16 0.62 15.16 16.63
N ALA A 17 0.64 15.71 15.41
CA ALA A 17 1.00 14.95 14.23
C ALA A 17 2.30 14.16 14.48
N PRO A 18 2.39 12.88 14.08
CA PRO A 18 3.60 12.09 14.28
C PRO A 18 4.79 12.85 13.72
N CYS A 19 5.80 13.08 14.58
CA CYS A 19 7.01 13.78 14.20
C CYS A 19 7.66 13.01 13.05
N ARG A 20 7.59 13.58 11.85
CA ARG A 20 8.16 12.95 10.65
C ARG A 20 9.48 13.62 10.33
N ALA A 21 10.57 12.90 10.52
CA ALA A 21 11.82 13.30 9.89
C ALA A 21 11.72 12.98 8.39
N LEU A 22 11.85 13.98 7.54
CA LEU A 22 11.87 13.82 6.09
C LEU A 22 13.32 13.67 5.63
N PHE A 23 13.59 12.57 4.93
CA PHE A 23 14.88 12.31 4.31
C PHE A 23 14.74 12.35 2.79
N LEU A 24 15.68 13.04 2.15
CA LEU A 24 15.80 13.06 0.69
C LEU A 24 16.79 11.99 0.26
N ILE A 25 16.36 11.04 -0.53
CA ILE A 25 17.22 10.08 -1.22
C ILE A 25 17.44 10.58 -2.64
N LEU A 26 18.69 10.90 -2.97
CA LEU A 26 19.10 11.27 -4.31
C LEU A 26 19.07 10.05 -5.23
N LYS A 27 18.25 10.07 -6.26
CA LYS A 27 18.14 9.00 -7.26
C LYS A 27 18.86 9.34 -8.56
N GLY A 28 19.28 10.60 -8.71
CA GLY A 28 19.96 11.15 -9.89
C GLY A 28 19.85 12.67 -9.94
N VAL A 29 20.36 13.28 -10.99
CA VAL A 29 20.26 14.73 -11.17
C VAL A 29 18.79 15.11 -11.42
N GLY A 30 18.17 15.71 -10.40
CA GLY A 30 16.80 16.24 -10.50
C GLY A 30 15.66 15.28 -10.06
N ASP A 31 15.96 14.04 -9.69
CA ASP A 31 14.96 13.10 -9.19
C ASP A 31 15.27 12.70 -7.74
N ASN A 32 14.54 13.26 -6.78
CA ASN A 32 14.70 13.02 -5.37
C ASN A 32 13.48 12.28 -4.82
N ARG A 33 13.69 11.24 -4.03
CA ARG A 33 12.64 10.60 -3.26
C ARG A 33 12.62 11.14 -1.84
N VAL A 34 11.46 11.56 -1.39
CA VAL A 34 11.25 11.93 0.01
C VAL A 34 10.82 10.68 0.78
N ILE A 35 11.54 10.36 1.84
CA ILE A 35 11.16 9.29 2.78
C ILE A 35 10.83 9.93 4.11
N GLY A 36 9.61 9.69 4.61
CA GLY A 36 9.19 10.05 5.95
C GLY A 36 9.54 8.94 6.94
N LEU A 37 10.28 9.27 7.99
CA LEU A 37 10.44 8.39 9.14
C LEU A 37 9.32 8.65 10.14
N VAL A 38 8.66 7.59 10.53
CA VAL A 38 7.54 7.61 11.47
C VAL A 38 8.03 7.10 12.82
N GLU A 39 7.52 7.68 13.90
CA GLU A 39 7.83 7.21 15.25
C GLU A 39 7.48 5.75 15.45
N VAL A 40 8.22 5.07 16.34
CA VAL A 40 8.09 3.63 16.59
C VAL A 40 6.66 3.23 17.01
N VAL A 41 5.99 4.07 17.80
CA VAL A 41 4.61 3.81 18.24
C VAL A 41 3.64 3.80 17.06
N TRP A 42 3.75 4.80 16.18
CA TRP A 42 2.95 4.88 14.95
C TRP A 42 3.25 3.72 14.01
N LYS A 43 4.51 3.32 13.93
CA LYS A 43 4.90 2.14 13.14
C LYS A 43 4.27 0.86 13.66
N ALA A 44 4.14 0.71 14.97
CA ALA A 44 3.42 -0.42 15.57
C ALA A 44 1.92 -0.40 15.23
N VAL A 45 1.28 0.78 15.25
CA VAL A 45 -0.12 0.94 14.84
C VAL A 45 -0.30 0.59 13.36
N GLU A 46 0.57 1.09 12.48
CA GLU A 46 0.56 0.73 11.05
C GLU A 46 0.65 -0.78 10.83
N LEU A 47 1.56 -1.46 11.53
CA LEU A 47 1.72 -2.90 11.42
C LEU A 47 0.46 -3.66 11.85
N ILE A 48 -0.17 -3.25 12.95
CA ILE A 48 -1.41 -3.86 13.42
C ILE A 48 -2.55 -3.64 12.41
N LEU A 49 -2.69 -2.43 11.88
CA LEU A 49 -3.66 -2.11 10.84
C LEU A 49 -3.42 -2.94 9.59
N ASN A 50 -2.18 -2.99 9.12
CA ASN A 50 -1.81 -3.77 7.94
C ASN A 50 -2.10 -5.26 8.10
N CYS A 51 -1.78 -5.86 9.27
CA CYS A 51 -2.12 -7.25 9.56
C CYS A 51 -3.63 -7.51 9.50
N ARG A 52 -4.44 -6.59 10.05
CA ARG A 52 -5.91 -6.71 10.03
C ARG A 52 -6.47 -6.56 8.62
N PHE A 53 -5.99 -5.58 7.85
CA PHE A 53 -6.42 -5.37 6.47
C PHE A 53 -6.07 -6.55 5.57
N THR A 54 -4.84 -7.03 5.68
CA THR A 54 -4.38 -8.19 4.90
C THR A 54 -5.20 -9.45 5.18
N ALA A 55 -5.68 -9.61 6.41
CA ALA A 55 -6.54 -10.73 6.79
C ALA A 55 -7.99 -10.59 6.29
N SER A 56 -8.45 -9.36 6.04
CA SER A 56 -9.85 -9.06 5.69
C SER A 56 -10.08 -8.86 4.20
N ILE A 57 -9.04 -8.51 3.45
CA ILE A 57 -9.16 -8.16 2.02
C ILE A 57 -8.76 -9.36 1.17
N THR A 58 -9.64 -9.77 0.28
CA THR A 58 -9.31 -10.74 -0.76
C THR A 58 -8.78 -9.99 -1.98
N TYR A 59 -7.54 -10.30 -2.34
CA TYR A 59 -6.88 -9.69 -3.48
C TYR A 59 -7.04 -10.53 -4.73
N HIS A 60 -7.04 -9.88 -5.90
CA HIS A 60 -7.03 -10.58 -7.18
C HIS A 60 -5.75 -11.41 -7.35
N ASP A 61 -5.86 -12.59 -7.96
CA ASP A 61 -4.73 -13.52 -8.10
C ASP A 61 -3.53 -12.95 -8.89
N SER A 62 -3.78 -12.07 -9.86
CA SER A 62 -2.73 -11.40 -10.63
C SER A 62 -2.11 -10.18 -9.93
N LEU A 63 -2.51 -9.88 -8.68
CA LEU A 63 -1.88 -8.83 -7.90
C LEU A 63 -0.63 -9.38 -7.20
N HIS A 64 0.54 -8.95 -7.62
CA HIS A 64 1.81 -9.39 -7.05
C HIS A 64 2.45 -8.38 -6.08
N GLY A 65 2.06 -7.11 -6.16
CA GLY A 65 2.57 -6.07 -5.28
C GLY A 65 1.99 -6.17 -3.87
N PHE A 66 2.83 -5.95 -2.85
CA PHE A 66 2.45 -5.90 -1.44
C PHE A 66 1.78 -7.18 -0.89
N GLN A 67 1.97 -8.31 -1.55
CA GLN A 67 1.46 -9.62 -1.15
C GLN A 67 2.56 -10.48 -0.52
N ALA A 68 2.19 -11.26 0.49
CA ALA A 68 3.10 -12.26 1.03
C ALA A 68 3.45 -13.29 -0.05
N VAL A 69 4.74 -13.66 -0.14
CA VAL A 69 5.26 -14.66 -1.08
C VAL A 69 5.13 -14.27 -2.58
N ARG A 70 4.62 -13.08 -2.88
CA ARG A 70 4.51 -12.55 -4.25
C ARG A 70 5.43 -11.33 -4.43
N GLY A 71 5.84 -11.05 -5.66
CA GLY A 71 6.69 -9.91 -5.98
C GLY A 71 7.00 -9.82 -7.47
N THR A 72 7.99 -9.04 -7.82
CA THR A 72 8.40 -8.83 -9.21
C THR A 72 8.79 -10.13 -9.92
N GLY A 73 9.40 -11.08 -9.21
CA GLY A 73 9.77 -12.38 -9.75
C GLY A 73 8.55 -13.21 -10.19
N THR A 74 7.52 -13.27 -9.33
CA THR A 74 6.29 -14.00 -9.65
C THR A 74 5.49 -13.31 -10.76
N ALA A 75 5.44 -11.97 -10.78
CA ALA A 75 4.83 -11.21 -11.88
C ALA A 75 5.54 -11.46 -13.22
N THR A 76 6.87 -11.44 -13.21
CA THR A 76 7.66 -11.73 -14.42
C THR A 76 7.45 -13.16 -14.90
N LEU A 77 7.32 -14.12 -13.98
CA LEU A 77 7.04 -15.51 -14.33
C LEU A 77 5.68 -15.65 -15.00
N GLU A 78 4.64 -15.00 -14.50
CA GLU A 78 3.31 -15.01 -15.09
C GLU A 78 3.33 -14.50 -16.54
N VAL A 79 3.98 -13.37 -16.80
CA VAL A 79 4.14 -12.81 -18.15
C VAL A 79 4.89 -13.79 -19.07
N LYS A 80 5.97 -14.41 -18.59
CA LYS A 80 6.72 -15.40 -19.37
C LYS A 80 5.91 -16.64 -19.70
N LEU A 81 5.11 -17.12 -18.76
CA LEU A 81 4.21 -18.25 -19.00
C LEU A 81 3.15 -17.92 -20.07
N LEU A 82 2.57 -16.71 -20.01
CA LEU A 82 1.64 -16.24 -21.04
C LEU A 82 2.31 -16.13 -22.42
N GLN A 83 3.54 -15.65 -22.49
CA GLN A 83 4.32 -15.61 -23.74
C GLN A 83 4.58 -17.00 -24.31
N GLN A 84 4.95 -17.95 -23.46
CA GLN A 84 5.17 -19.35 -23.90
C GLN A 84 3.87 -19.98 -24.38
N LEU A 85 2.76 -19.76 -23.67
CA LEU A 85 1.46 -20.28 -24.05
C LEU A 85 1.00 -19.73 -25.43
N ALA A 86 1.15 -18.43 -25.65
CA ALA A 86 0.84 -17.78 -26.91
C ALA A 86 1.71 -18.36 -28.06
N ALA A 87 3.01 -18.54 -27.82
CA ALA A 87 3.91 -19.14 -28.79
C ALA A 87 3.53 -20.58 -29.15
N MET A 88 3.14 -21.39 -28.16
CA MET A 88 2.68 -22.77 -28.39
C MET A 88 1.37 -22.85 -29.19
N ARG A 89 0.53 -21.80 -29.10
CA ARG A 89 -0.74 -21.72 -29.83
C ARG A 89 -0.63 -20.98 -31.16
N GLU A 90 0.57 -20.49 -31.49
CA GLU A 90 0.83 -19.64 -32.65
C GLU A 90 -0.04 -18.35 -32.64
N GLU A 91 -0.37 -17.85 -31.41
CA GLU A 91 -1.16 -16.65 -31.18
C GLU A 91 -0.25 -15.45 -30.95
N VAL A 92 -0.74 -14.25 -31.32
CA VAL A 92 -0.05 -12.99 -31.03
C VAL A 92 -0.46 -12.49 -29.63
N LEU A 93 0.52 -12.28 -28.74
CA LEU A 93 0.31 -11.70 -27.42
C LEU A 93 0.67 -10.20 -27.46
N TYR A 94 -0.29 -9.33 -27.15
CA TYR A 94 -0.07 -7.92 -26.94
C TYR A 94 0.09 -7.62 -25.44
N VAL A 95 1.19 -7.00 -25.06
CA VAL A 95 1.47 -6.63 -23.66
C VAL A 95 1.63 -5.12 -23.58
N ILE A 96 0.86 -4.49 -22.67
CA ILE A 96 0.94 -3.05 -22.41
C ILE A 96 1.47 -2.85 -21.00
N PHE A 97 2.57 -2.09 -20.87
CA PHE A 97 3.12 -1.70 -19.59
C PHE A 97 2.64 -0.28 -19.24
N LEU A 98 2.04 -0.16 -18.05
CA LEU A 98 1.58 1.13 -17.52
C LEU A 98 2.41 1.48 -16.30
N ASP A 99 2.87 2.72 -16.21
CA ASP A 99 3.56 3.25 -15.04
C ASP A 99 2.88 4.51 -14.54
N LEU A 100 2.79 4.65 -13.21
CA LEU A 100 2.14 5.79 -12.57
C LEU A 100 3.19 6.79 -12.10
N THR A 101 3.17 7.99 -12.66
CA THR A 101 4.03 9.08 -12.22
C THR A 101 3.65 9.52 -10.82
N LYS A 102 4.61 9.46 -9.87
CA LYS A 102 4.42 9.86 -8.47
C LYS A 102 3.16 9.24 -7.84
N ALA A 103 3.00 7.93 -7.97
CA ALA A 103 1.80 7.20 -7.55
C ALA A 103 1.33 7.54 -6.12
N TYR A 104 2.27 7.68 -5.17
CA TYR A 104 1.94 8.00 -3.77
C TYR A 104 1.49 9.44 -3.59
N ASP A 105 2.10 10.39 -4.30
CA ASP A 105 1.77 11.82 -4.21
C ASP A 105 0.44 12.13 -4.93
N ALA A 106 0.11 11.37 -5.96
CA ALA A 106 -1.11 11.50 -6.75
C ALA A 106 -2.32 10.79 -6.12
N LEU A 107 -2.15 10.11 -4.99
CA LEU A 107 -3.20 9.34 -4.35
C LEU A 107 -4.26 10.27 -3.73
N ASP A 108 -5.51 10.13 -4.16
CA ASP A 108 -6.65 10.77 -3.50
C ASP A 108 -6.98 10.02 -2.19
N ARG A 109 -6.58 10.62 -1.07
CA ARG A 109 -6.73 10.01 0.25
C ARG A 109 -8.18 9.85 0.66
N SER A 110 -9.06 10.79 0.32
CA SER A 110 -10.48 10.72 0.65
C SER A 110 -11.12 9.52 -0.06
N ARG A 111 -10.83 9.36 -1.34
CA ARG A 111 -11.33 8.22 -2.12
C ARG A 111 -10.78 6.89 -1.64
N CYS A 112 -9.53 6.86 -1.16
CA CYS A 112 -8.99 5.65 -0.52
C CYS A 112 -9.76 5.25 0.73
N LEU A 113 -10.15 6.22 1.57
CA LEU A 113 -10.93 5.96 2.77
C LEU A 113 -12.34 5.44 2.45
N ASP A 114 -12.97 5.95 1.38
CA ASP A 114 -14.27 5.46 0.89
C ASP A 114 -14.18 4.01 0.39
N ILE A 115 -13.12 3.70 -0.34
CA ILE A 115 -12.85 2.33 -0.81
C ILE A 115 -12.64 1.39 0.38
N LEU A 116 -11.88 1.81 1.40
CA LEU A 116 -11.65 1.02 2.61
C LEU A 116 -12.96 0.77 3.38
N GLU A 117 -13.90 1.73 3.37
CA GLU A 117 -15.24 1.52 3.90
C GLU A 117 -15.97 0.38 3.18
N GLY A 118 -15.89 0.37 1.85
CA GLY A 118 -16.47 -0.71 1.03
C GLY A 118 -15.89 -2.10 1.35
N TYR A 119 -14.64 -2.15 1.82
CA TYR A 119 -14.00 -3.38 2.32
C TYR A 119 -14.31 -3.70 3.79
N GLY A 120 -15.20 -2.95 4.44
CA GLY A 120 -15.61 -3.18 5.82
C GLY A 120 -14.66 -2.62 6.88
N VAL A 121 -13.77 -1.70 6.51
CA VAL A 121 -12.90 -1.02 7.47
C VAL A 121 -13.72 -0.08 8.34
N GLY A 122 -13.72 -0.33 9.65
CA GLY A 122 -14.52 0.42 10.62
C GLY A 122 -14.13 1.90 10.74
N PRO A 123 -15.05 2.75 11.26
CA PRO A 123 -14.88 4.19 11.30
C PRO A 123 -13.66 4.64 12.15
N GLY A 124 -13.34 3.94 13.23
CA GLY A 124 -12.17 4.24 14.07
C GLY A 124 -10.86 4.09 13.32
N ALA A 125 -10.69 3.01 12.56
CA ALA A 125 -9.50 2.80 11.75
C ALA A 125 -9.38 3.81 10.59
N ARG A 126 -10.52 4.17 9.96
CA ARG A 126 -10.56 5.20 8.91
C ARG A 126 -10.19 6.58 9.46
N LYS A 127 -10.69 6.93 10.65
CA LYS A 127 -10.34 8.17 11.33
C LYS A 127 -8.84 8.24 11.68
N LEU A 128 -8.25 7.12 12.12
CA LEU A 128 -6.80 7.04 12.32
C LEU A 128 -6.03 7.30 11.02
N LEU A 129 -6.45 6.68 9.92
CA LEU A 129 -5.82 6.86 8.62
C LEU A 129 -6.01 8.27 8.05
N SER A 130 -7.12 8.95 8.33
CA SER A 130 -7.36 10.33 7.89
C SER A 130 -6.43 11.34 8.57
N ASN A 131 -5.97 11.04 9.78
CA ASN A 131 -5.05 11.89 10.55
C ASN A 131 -3.58 11.65 10.18
N TYR A 132 -3.32 10.70 9.27
CA TYR A 132 -2.00 10.28 8.81
C TYR A 132 -1.61 10.98 7.49
#